data_784ae2718c068af208e3e26a9ec8f5c4
#
_entry.id   784ae2718c068af208e3e26a9ec8f5c4
#
_cell.length_a   1.000
_cell.length_b   1.000
_cell.length_c   1.000
_cell.angle_alpha   90.00
_cell.angle_beta   90.00
_cell.angle_gamma   90.00
#
_symmetry.space_group_name_H-M   'P 1'
#
loop_
_entity.id
_entity.type
_entity.pdbx_description
1 polymer ?
#
loop_
_entity_poly.entity_id
_entity_poly.type
_entity_poly.pdbx_seq_one_letter_code
_entity_poly.pdbx_strand_id
1 'polypeptide(L)'
;FVPHSNTIFFDGYIAPGWTDYPVTELTVGDSLRLYHVDDSKERECWLVINNPLATVKLCDNNLFIADVQAADLLCTISNEAVMDRIYCVIGTIHVDIHMLRNAKKDDIIDSTGYHLLGGCRLIRNNTTIAYGSIVKINEDFYFTVSLVCD
;
A
#
# COMPACT_ATOMS: atom_id res chain seq x y z
N PHE A 1 -6.27 33.36 -20.09
CA PHE A 1 -6.92 32.22 -19.40
C PHE A 1 -6.00 30.99 -19.43
N VAL A 2 -5.58 30.57 -18.28
CA VAL A 2 -4.84 29.33 -18.17
C VAL A 2 -5.83 28.24 -17.77
N PRO A 3 -6.04 27.22 -18.62
CA PRO A 3 -6.93 26.13 -18.23
C PRO A 3 -6.34 25.48 -16.99
N HIS A 4 -7.13 25.39 -15.96
CA HIS A 4 -6.74 24.60 -14.81
C HIS A 4 -6.52 23.18 -15.28
N SER A 5 -5.31 22.68 -15.09
CA SER A 5 -5.10 21.26 -15.25
C SER A 5 -6.06 20.58 -14.27
N ASN A 6 -6.97 19.76 -14.76
CA ASN A 6 -7.82 18.95 -13.92
C ASN A 6 -6.97 17.88 -13.26
N THR A 7 -6.16 18.32 -12.28
CA THR A 7 -5.34 17.42 -11.51
C THR A 7 -6.22 16.71 -10.49
N ILE A 8 -6.34 15.41 -10.62
CA ILE A 8 -7.14 14.60 -9.70
C ILE A 8 -6.19 13.91 -8.76
N PHE A 9 -6.26 14.28 -7.48
CA PHE A 9 -5.47 13.66 -6.44
C PHE A 9 -6.30 12.66 -5.65
N PHE A 10 -5.66 11.57 -5.27
CA PHE A 10 -6.24 10.56 -4.39
C PHE A 10 -5.27 10.25 -3.25
N ASP A 11 -5.83 9.98 -2.08
CA ASP A 11 -5.08 9.48 -0.95
C ASP A 11 -5.08 7.96 -0.99
N GLY A 12 -3.91 7.37 -0.82
CA GLY A 12 -3.73 5.94 -0.87
C GLY A 12 -2.72 5.46 0.15
N TYR A 13 -2.35 4.19 0.00
CA TYR A 13 -1.44 3.51 0.92
C TYR A 13 -0.29 2.86 0.17
N ILE A 14 0.84 2.78 0.86
CA ILE A 14 1.99 1.99 0.42
C ILE A 14 1.96 0.70 1.24
N ALA A 15 1.70 -0.42 0.57
CA ALA A 15 1.48 -1.70 1.23
C ALA A 15 2.48 -2.76 0.74
N PRO A 16 3.36 -3.27 1.61
CA PRO A 16 4.22 -4.39 1.26
C PRO A 16 3.48 -5.66 0.90
N GLY A 17 2.29 -5.86 1.46
CA GLY A 17 1.48 -7.03 1.20
C GLY A 17 0.12 -6.94 1.86
N TRP A 18 -0.66 -7.99 1.75
CA TRP A 18 -1.99 -8.05 2.37
C TRP A 18 -2.34 -9.47 2.79
N THR A 19 -3.43 -9.58 3.56
CA THR A 19 -4.02 -10.85 3.92
C THR A 19 -5.53 -10.84 3.63
N ASP A 20 -6.05 -11.99 3.24
CA ASP A 20 -7.49 -12.22 3.06
C ASP A 20 -8.08 -12.99 4.25
N TYR A 21 -7.35 -13.05 5.33
CA TYR A 21 -7.75 -13.79 6.51
C TYR A 21 -9.03 -13.20 7.11
N PRO A 22 -10.07 -14.03 7.36
CA PRO A 22 -11.30 -13.53 7.98
C PRO A 22 -11.02 -13.22 9.46
N VAL A 23 -10.66 -11.97 9.71
CA VAL A 23 -10.34 -11.54 11.07
C VAL A 23 -11.61 -11.09 11.73
N THR A 24 -12.14 -11.93 12.61
CA THR A 24 -13.30 -11.59 13.44
C THR A 24 -12.86 -10.92 14.73
N GLU A 25 -11.67 -11.27 15.23
CA GLU A 25 -11.13 -10.73 16.46
C GLU A 25 -9.60 -10.80 16.43
N LEU A 26 -8.95 -9.69 16.70
CA LEU A 26 -7.50 -9.61 16.81
C LEU A 26 -7.08 -9.50 18.27
N THR A 27 -6.00 -10.19 18.60
CA THR A 27 -5.40 -10.15 19.93
C THR A 27 -3.91 -9.84 19.77
N VAL A 28 -3.36 -9.08 20.72
CA VAL A 28 -1.91 -8.81 20.76
C VAL A 28 -1.15 -10.13 20.78
N GLY A 29 -0.15 -10.23 19.93
CA GLY A 29 0.64 -11.43 19.74
C GLY A 29 0.19 -12.32 18.59
N ASP A 30 -0.99 -12.06 18.03
CA ASP A 30 -1.46 -12.80 16.84
C ASP A 30 -0.52 -12.58 15.67
N SER A 31 -0.31 -13.63 14.87
CA SER A 31 0.46 -13.57 13.63
C SER A 31 -0.45 -13.91 12.46
N LEU A 32 -0.54 -12.99 11.51
CA LEU A 32 -1.34 -13.14 10.29
C LEU A 32 -0.41 -13.30 9.11
N ARG A 33 -0.63 -14.34 8.31
CA ARG A 33 0.18 -14.54 7.12
C ARG A 33 -0.09 -13.45 6.09
N LEU A 34 0.99 -12.84 5.60
CA LEU A 34 0.94 -11.84 4.55
C LEU A 34 1.29 -12.46 3.21
N TYR A 35 0.55 -12.08 2.18
CA TYR A 35 0.79 -12.49 0.81
C TYR A 35 1.35 -11.34 -0.01
N HIS A 36 2.04 -11.69 -1.10
CA HIS A 36 2.59 -10.72 -2.07
C HIS A 36 3.71 -9.84 -1.52
N VAL A 37 4.37 -10.28 -0.46
CA VAL A 37 5.49 -9.54 0.11
C VAL A 37 6.77 -9.88 -0.66
N ASP A 38 7.48 -8.83 -1.08
CA ASP A 38 8.78 -8.94 -1.72
C ASP A 38 9.88 -8.74 -0.68
N ASP A 39 10.87 -9.64 -0.63
CA ASP A 39 11.99 -9.56 0.30
C ASP A 39 13.33 -9.22 -0.37
N SER A 40 13.28 -8.77 -1.62
CA SER A 40 14.49 -8.34 -2.33
C SER A 40 15.07 -7.06 -1.72
N LYS A 41 16.35 -6.76 -2.04
CA LYS A 41 17.01 -5.53 -1.57
C LYS A 41 16.28 -4.27 -2.03
N GLU A 42 15.71 -4.31 -3.23
CA GLU A 42 14.86 -3.26 -3.76
C GLU A 42 13.42 -3.67 -3.53
N ARG A 43 12.95 -3.43 -2.32
CA ARG A 43 11.64 -3.87 -1.88
C ARG A 43 10.53 -3.26 -2.71
N GLU A 44 9.77 -4.09 -3.41
CA GLU A 44 8.56 -3.66 -4.09
C GLU A 44 7.39 -3.65 -3.13
N CYS A 45 6.63 -2.57 -3.17
CA CYS A 45 5.41 -2.39 -2.41
C CYS A 45 4.28 -2.08 -3.38
N TRP A 46 3.05 -2.32 -2.93
CA TRP A 46 1.85 -1.98 -3.70
C TRP A 46 1.41 -0.57 -3.38
N LEU A 47 1.05 0.16 -4.42
CA LEU A 47 0.35 1.43 -4.30
C LEU A 47 -1.14 1.12 -4.37
N VAL A 48 -1.86 1.40 -3.30
CA VAL A 48 -3.26 1.02 -3.15
C VAL A 48 -4.13 2.26 -2.96
N ILE A 49 -5.07 2.44 -3.86
CA ILE A 49 -6.17 3.41 -3.71
C ILE A 49 -7.43 2.61 -3.96
N ASN A 50 -8.14 2.27 -2.89
CA ASN A 50 -9.26 1.34 -2.92
C ASN A 50 -8.89 -0.07 -3.41
N ASN A 51 -8.16 -0.17 -4.51
CA ASN A 51 -7.62 -1.40 -5.08
C ASN A 51 -6.14 -1.20 -5.46
N PRO A 52 -5.36 -2.28 -5.61
CA PRO A 52 -3.97 -2.14 -6.07
C PRO A 52 -3.89 -1.56 -7.47
N LEU A 53 -3.10 -0.50 -7.65
CA LEU A 53 -2.95 0.20 -8.93
C LEU A 53 -1.59 0.01 -9.56
N ALA A 54 -0.56 -0.06 -8.74
CA ALA A 54 0.82 -0.05 -9.19
C ALA A 54 1.71 -0.70 -8.16
N THR A 55 2.93 -1.04 -8.59
CA THR A 55 4.00 -1.39 -7.66
C THR A 55 5.05 -0.31 -7.67
N VAL A 56 5.63 -0.06 -6.52
CA VAL A 56 6.69 0.93 -6.31
C VAL A 56 7.86 0.27 -5.60
N LYS A 57 9.07 0.73 -5.88
CA LYS A 57 10.28 0.27 -5.19
C LYS A 57 10.67 1.29 -4.14
N LEU A 58 10.95 0.80 -2.95
CA LEU A 58 11.46 1.61 -1.85
C LEU A 58 12.96 1.38 -1.72
N CYS A 59 13.76 2.40 -2.03
CA CYS A 59 15.21 2.39 -1.92
C CYS A 59 15.66 3.63 -1.14
N ASP A 60 16.34 3.44 -0.01
CA ASP A 60 16.88 4.54 0.80
C ASP A 60 15.85 5.64 1.09
N ASN A 61 14.64 5.25 1.45
CA ASN A 61 13.51 6.14 1.72
C ASN A 61 13.00 6.92 0.49
N ASN A 62 13.41 6.52 -0.71
CA ASN A 62 12.87 7.07 -1.95
C ASN A 62 11.95 6.04 -2.62
N LEU A 63 10.90 6.53 -3.24
CA LEU A 63 9.97 5.70 -3.98
C LEU A 63 10.16 5.89 -5.48
N PHE A 64 10.20 4.77 -6.20
CA PHE A 64 10.31 4.72 -7.66
C PHE A 64 9.17 3.89 -8.21
N ILE A 65 8.65 4.25 -9.37
CA ILE A 65 7.65 3.43 -10.06
C ILE A 65 8.30 2.13 -10.53
N ALA A 66 7.72 1.00 -10.16
CA ALA A 66 8.15 -0.30 -10.68
C ALA A 66 7.27 -0.71 -11.86
N ASP A 67 5.96 -0.69 -11.68
CA ASP A 67 5.01 -1.03 -12.74
C ASP A 67 3.63 -0.44 -12.42
N VAL A 68 2.89 -0.06 -13.44
CA VAL A 68 1.51 0.36 -13.31
C VAL A 68 0.62 -0.82 -13.69
N GLN A 69 -0.11 -1.36 -12.73
CA GLN A 69 -0.86 -2.60 -12.87
C GLN A 69 -2.20 -2.41 -13.58
N ALA A 70 -2.84 -1.27 -13.35
CA ALA A 70 -4.17 -1.01 -13.87
C ALA A 70 -4.11 -0.21 -15.18
N ALA A 71 -4.69 -0.75 -16.23
CA ALA A 71 -4.76 -0.07 -17.52
C ALA A 71 -5.65 1.18 -17.45
N ASP A 72 -6.75 1.10 -16.70
CA ASP A 72 -7.64 2.24 -16.43
C ASP A 72 -7.67 2.50 -14.94
N LEU A 73 -6.89 3.48 -14.51
CA LEU A 73 -6.72 3.79 -13.09
C LEU A 73 -8.02 4.26 -12.44
N LEU A 74 -8.76 5.15 -13.12
CA LEU A 74 -10.01 5.69 -12.57
C LEU A 74 -11.07 4.60 -12.43
N CYS A 75 -11.16 3.72 -13.41
CA CYS A 75 -12.08 2.58 -13.34
C CYS A 75 -11.72 1.65 -12.18
N THR A 76 -10.44 1.34 -12.02
CA THR A 76 -9.97 0.48 -10.93
C THR A 76 -10.24 1.09 -9.56
N ILE A 77 -10.03 2.39 -9.40
CA ILE A 77 -10.33 3.10 -8.16
C ILE A 77 -11.84 3.08 -7.87
N SER A 78 -12.67 3.24 -8.91
CA SER A 78 -14.12 3.29 -8.78
C SER A 78 -14.75 1.92 -8.57
N ASN A 79 -14.03 0.83 -8.91
CA ASN A 79 -14.52 -0.51 -8.67
C ASN A 79 -14.62 -0.79 -7.17
N GLU A 80 -15.57 -1.64 -6.81
CA GLU A 80 -15.72 -2.07 -5.44
C GLU A 80 -14.42 -2.71 -4.93
N ALA A 81 -13.99 -2.30 -3.74
CA ALA A 81 -12.82 -2.89 -3.11
C ALA A 81 -13.08 -4.35 -2.76
N VAL A 82 -12.03 -5.18 -2.82
CA VAL A 82 -12.14 -6.58 -2.41
C VAL A 82 -12.52 -6.64 -0.93
N MET A 83 -13.65 -7.27 -0.64
CA MET A 83 -14.14 -7.45 0.71
C MET A 83 -13.17 -8.31 1.52
N ASP A 84 -13.04 -8.00 2.80
CA ASP A 84 -12.22 -8.74 3.75
C ASP A 84 -10.71 -8.72 3.49
N ARG A 85 -10.26 -7.99 2.47
CA ARG A 85 -8.83 -7.80 2.27
C ARG A 85 -8.29 -6.81 3.29
N ILE A 86 -7.22 -7.21 3.95
CA ILE A 86 -6.55 -6.39 4.96
C ILE A 86 -5.14 -6.08 4.46
N TYR A 87 -4.85 -4.80 4.24
CA TYR A 87 -3.53 -4.37 3.79
C TYR A 87 -2.60 -4.13 4.97
N CYS A 88 -1.37 -4.64 4.85
CA CYS A 88 -0.29 -4.23 5.72
C CYS A 88 0.31 -2.96 5.13
N VAL A 89 0.29 -1.86 5.85
CA VAL A 89 0.63 -0.53 5.33
C VAL A 89 1.84 0.02 6.06
N ILE A 90 2.81 0.53 5.30
CA ILE A 90 4.01 1.19 5.83
C ILE A 90 4.06 2.68 5.51
N GLY A 91 3.11 3.19 4.75
CA GLY A 91 3.08 4.59 4.40
C GLY A 91 1.77 5.02 3.77
N THR A 92 1.60 6.33 3.68
CA THR A 92 0.49 6.95 2.97
C THR A 92 1.04 7.72 1.77
N ILE A 93 0.22 7.87 0.74
CA ILE A 93 0.62 8.55 -0.48
C ILE A 93 -0.53 9.39 -1.02
N HIS A 94 -0.18 10.58 -1.51
CA HIS A 94 -1.11 11.48 -2.19
C HIS A 94 -0.74 11.49 -3.66
N VAL A 95 -1.58 10.91 -4.50
CA VAL A 95 -1.25 10.58 -5.89
C VAL A 95 -2.03 11.43 -6.86
N ASP A 96 -1.30 12.03 -7.80
CA ASP A 96 -1.87 12.61 -9.00
C ASP A 96 -2.05 11.49 -10.04
N ILE A 97 -3.30 11.25 -10.41
CA ILE A 97 -3.64 10.18 -11.36
C ILE A 97 -3.01 10.42 -12.74
N HIS A 98 -2.89 11.68 -13.15
CA HIS A 98 -2.24 11.99 -14.43
C HIS A 98 -0.74 11.63 -14.41
N MET A 99 -0.08 11.91 -13.28
CA MET A 99 1.30 11.52 -13.10
C MET A 99 1.45 9.99 -13.17
N LEU A 100 0.59 9.27 -12.48
CA LEU A 100 0.65 7.81 -12.46
C LEU A 100 0.33 7.21 -13.83
N ARG A 101 -0.64 7.77 -14.54
CA ARG A 101 -1.02 7.32 -15.89
C ARG A 101 0.14 7.44 -16.88
N ASN A 102 0.96 8.46 -16.74
CA ASN A 102 2.10 8.72 -17.62
C ASN A 102 3.43 8.23 -17.05
N ALA A 103 3.40 7.55 -15.91
CA ALA A 103 4.60 7.09 -15.24
C ALA A 103 5.28 5.97 -16.00
N LYS A 104 6.60 5.99 -15.98
CA LYS A 104 7.46 4.96 -16.55
C LYS A 104 8.22 4.27 -15.43
N LYS A 105 8.66 3.05 -15.69
CA LYS A 105 9.52 2.32 -14.77
C LYS A 105 10.71 3.18 -14.36
N ASP A 106 11.02 3.17 -13.09
CA ASP A 106 12.10 3.92 -12.43
C ASP A 106 11.86 5.44 -12.33
N ASP A 107 10.69 5.95 -12.71
CA ASP A 107 10.33 7.32 -12.39
C ASP A 107 10.28 7.51 -10.88
N ILE A 108 10.88 8.61 -10.42
CA ILE A 108 10.88 8.93 -8.99
C ILE A 108 9.55 9.56 -8.58
N ILE A 109 9.04 9.15 -7.43
CA ILE A 109 7.87 9.77 -6.82
C ILE A 109 8.36 10.88 -5.87
N ASP A 110 7.83 12.10 -6.06
CA ASP A 110 8.20 13.26 -5.26
C ASP A 110 7.97 12.97 -3.77
N SER A 111 8.99 13.24 -2.95
CA SER A 111 8.96 13.00 -1.51
C SER A 111 7.89 13.81 -0.77
N THR A 112 7.39 14.89 -1.37
CA THR A 112 6.27 15.65 -0.80
C THR A 112 4.94 14.94 -0.95
N GLY A 113 4.86 13.94 -1.83
CA GLY A 113 3.63 13.19 -2.11
C GLY A 113 3.41 11.97 -1.24
N TYR A 114 4.36 11.61 -0.38
CA TYR A 114 4.19 10.42 0.47
C TYR A 114 4.82 10.61 1.83
N HIS A 115 4.35 9.81 2.79
CA HIS A 115 4.86 9.78 4.15
C HIS A 115 5.05 8.33 4.58
N LEU A 116 6.29 7.97 4.93
CA LEU A 116 6.59 6.64 5.46
C LEU A 116 6.37 6.63 6.95
N LEU A 117 5.68 5.60 7.42
CA LEU A 117 5.39 5.40 8.83
C LEU A 117 6.60 4.72 9.50
N GLY A 118 6.80 4.98 10.79
CA GLY A 118 7.86 4.34 11.55
C GLY A 118 7.61 2.88 11.90
N GLY A 119 6.50 2.31 11.47
CA GLY A 119 6.12 0.92 11.71
C GLY A 119 5.09 0.49 10.69
N CYS A 120 4.45 -0.65 10.96
CA CYS A 120 3.42 -1.20 10.09
C CYS A 120 2.07 -1.16 10.78
N ARG A 121 1.02 -1.02 9.98
CA ARG A 121 -0.35 -1.14 10.48
C ARG A 121 -1.19 -1.98 9.53
N LEU A 122 -2.22 -2.61 10.08
CA LEU A 122 -3.23 -3.29 9.28
C LEU A 122 -4.39 -2.34 9.05
N ILE A 123 -4.80 -2.22 7.78
CA ILE A 123 -5.92 -1.37 7.38
C ILE A 123 -6.96 -2.21 6.66
N ARG A 124 -8.19 -2.11 7.13
CA ARG A 124 -9.36 -2.74 6.54
C ARG A 124 -10.40 -1.67 6.28
N ASN A 125 -10.88 -1.57 5.03
CA ASN A 125 -11.86 -0.56 4.63
C ASN A 125 -11.50 0.85 5.11
N ASN A 126 -10.25 1.27 4.84
CA ASN A 126 -9.71 2.58 5.21
C ASN A 126 -9.63 2.83 6.73
N THR A 127 -9.77 1.80 7.55
CA THR A 127 -9.69 1.91 9.00
C THR A 127 -8.50 1.10 9.53
N THR A 128 -7.66 1.73 10.34
CA THR A 128 -6.58 1.02 11.02
C THR A 128 -7.15 0.12 12.10
N ILE A 129 -6.86 -1.17 12.02
CA ILE A 129 -7.36 -2.17 12.99
C ILE A 129 -6.28 -2.68 13.94
N ALA A 130 -5.01 -2.56 13.58
CA ALA A 130 -3.91 -3.00 14.42
C ALA A 130 -2.59 -2.33 14.02
N TYR A 131 -1.66 -2.28 14.95
CA TYR A 131 -0.27 -1.91 14.74
C TYR A 131 0.60 -3.11 15.03
N GLY A 132 1.71 -3.22 14.34
CA GLY A 132 2.63 -4.33 14.54
C GLY A 132 3.85 -4.27 13.64
N SER A 133 4.41 -5.44 13.35
CA SER A 133 5.61 -5.57 12.54
C SER A 133 5.53 -6.78 11.62
N ILE A 134 6.32 -6.72 10.55
CA ILE A 134 6.45 -7.82 9.60
C ILE A 134 7.60 -8.69 10.07
N VAL A 135 7.35 -10.00 10.14
CA VAL A 135 8.33 -11.01 10.54
C VAL A 135 8.38 -12.09 9.46
N LYS A 136 9.59 -12.49 9.07
CA LYS A 136 9.82 -13.60 8.15
C LYS A 136 10.12 -14.87 8.93
N ILE A 137 9.33 -15.92 8.69
CA ILE A 137 9.52 -17.23 9.30
C ILE A 137 9.49 -18.28 8.19
N ASN A 138 10.61 -18.98 7.96
CA ASN A 138 10.72 -20.06 6.96
C ASN A 138 10.21 -19.65 5.57
N GLU A 139 10.70 -18.57 5.01
CA GLU A 139 10.32 -18.04 3.69
C GLU A 139 8.92 -17.40 3.62
N ASP A 140 8.11 -17.50 4.65
CA ASP A 140 6.80 -16.87 4.71
C ASP A 140 6.83 -15.59 5.55
N PHE A 141 5.98 -14.65 5.22
CA PHE A 141 5.87 -13.37 5.92
C PHE A 141 4.61 -13.32 6.77
N TYR A 142 4.75 -12.78 7.97
CA TYR A 142 3.65 -12.64 8.94
C TYR A 142 3.62 -11.23 9.49
N PHE A 143 2.44 -10.75 9.75
CA PHE A 143 2.23 -9.55 10.55
C PHE A 143 1.97 -9.97 11.99
N THR A 144 2.81 -9.49 12.90
CA THR A 144 2.65 -9.74 14.33
C THR A 144 2.01 -8.53 14.99
N VAL A 145 0.88 -8.76 15.64
CA VAL A 145 0.08 -7.69 16.27
C VAL A 145 0.73 -7.24 17.57
N SER A 146 1.03 -5.95 17.66
CA SER A 146 1.55 -5.30 18.88
C SER A 146 0.48 -4.53 19.62
N LEU A 147 -0.49 -3.97 18.90
CA LEU A 147 -1.56 -3.16 19.46
C LEU A 147 -2.82 -3.35 18.61
N VAL A 148 -3.93 -3.58 19.25
CA VAL A 148 -5.24 -3.70 18.59
C VAL A 148 -5.98 -2.38 18.74
N CYS A 149 -6.55 -1.89 17.64
CA CYS A 149 -7.37 -0.68 17.62
C CYS A 149 -8.85 -1.03 17.80
N ASP A 150 -9.51 -0.28 18.59
CA ASP A 150 -10.96 -0.42 18.79
C ASP A 150 -11.75 0.35 17.71
#